data_732dc55e4b3117dfa2cfce4f49f8244a
#
_entry.id   732dc55e4b3117dfa2cfce4f49f8244a
#
_cell.length_a   1.000
_cell.length_b   1.000
_cell.length_c   1.000
_cell.angle_alpha   90.00
_cell.angle_beta   90.00
_cell.angle_gamma   90.00
#
_symmetry.space_group_name_H-M   'P 1'
#
loop_
_entity.id
_entity.type
_entity.pdbx_description
1 polymer ?
#
loop_
_entity_poly.entity_id
_entity_poly.type
_entity_poly.pdbx_seq_one_letter_code
_entity_poly.pdbx_strand_id
1 'polypeptide(L)'
;MLTGRQYKESLKDGRKVYFEGRLIEDFESEPALAVPLQAIADGYDKYYSAEPGAVNPLTIAPRSPGELRDRIPVITEMDLLLNVTYQSLMTLLVAAGRLADHAPEFIPRITAYVEDARRRDIRITECITDAKGDRSLAPAKQSDPDAYVRVVGRRPDGAVIRATTR
;
A
#
# COMPACT_ATOMS: atom_id res chain seq x y z
N MET A 1 -10.08 -0.59 -13.65
CA MET A 1 -9.25 -1.56 -12.89
C MET A 1 -8.07 -1.99 -13.74
N LEU A 2 -7.00 -2.50 -13.13
CA LEU A 2 -5.83 -3.03 -13.83
C LEU A 2 -5.94 -4.54 -14.02
N THR A 3 -5.40 -5.04 -15.13
CA THR A 3 -5.09 -6.46 -15.28
C THR A 3 -3.73 -6.77 -14.65
N GLY A 4 -3.43 -8.04 -14.36
CA GLY A 4 -2.13 -8.47 -13.85
C GLY A 4 -0.98 -8.08 -14.80
N ARG A 5 -1.21 -8.14 -16.11
CA ARG A 5 -0.24 -7.67 -17.11
C ARG A 5 0.01 -6.16 -16.99
N GLN A 6 -1.04 -5.36 -16.86
CA GLN A 6 -0.90 -3.90 -16.70
C GLN A 6 -0.21 -3.55 -15.38
N TYR A 7 -0.47 -4.31 -14.31
CA TYR A 7 0.25 -4.16 -13.06
C TYR A 7 1.74 -4.42 -13.24
N LYS A 8 2.15 -5.53 -13.84
CA LYS A 8 3.57 -5.81 -14.11
C LYS A 8 4.23 -4.71 -14.95
N GLU A 9 3.55 -4.22 -15.98
CA GLU A 9 4.05 -3.14 -16.82
C GLU A 9 4.21 -1.82 -16.03
N SER A 10 3.32 -1.54 -15.08
CA SER A 10 3.39 -0.34 -14.24
C SER A 10 4.63 -0.29 -13.33
N LEU A 11 5.30 -1.42 -13.11
CA LEU A 11 6.53 -1.48 -12.32
C LEU A 11 7.76 -1.02 -13.10
N LYS A 12 7.67 -0.86 -14.42
CA LYS A 12 8.73 -0.32 -15.29
C LYS A 12 8.77 1.21 -15.27
N ASP A 13 8.71 1.79 -14.08
CA ASP A 13 8.64 3.24 -13.85
C ASP A 13 10.02 3.89 -13.60
N GLY A 14 11.10 3.17 -13.86
CA GLY A 14 12.47 3.63 -13.66
C GLY A 14 12.99 3.47 -12.24
N ARG A 15 12.23 2.81 -11.36
CA ARG A 15 12.71 2.48 -10.01
C ARG A 15 13.93 1.57 -10.06
N LYS A 16 14.84 1.77 -9.10
CA LYS A 16 16.00 0.89 -8.92
C LYS A 16 15.71 -0.04 -7.74
N VAL A 17 15.68 -1.32 -7.98
CA VAL A 17 15.47 -2.35 -6.96
C VAL A 17 16.77 -3.11 -6.77
N TYR A 18 17.22 -3.23 -5.53
CA TYR A 18 18.39 -4.01 -5.18
C TYR A 18 17.97 -5.19 -4.34
N PHE A 19 18.45 -6.37 -4.69
CA PHE A 19 18.25 -7.60 -3.92
C PHE A 19 19.63 -8.25 -3.65
N GLU A 20 19.94 -8.49 -2.39
CA GLU A 20 21.25 -9.01 -1.96
C GLU A 20 22.43 -8.23 -2.55
N GLY A 21 22.33 -6.91 -2.59
CA GLY A 21 23.38 -6.01 -3.10
C GLY A 21 23.48 -5.93 -4.63
N ARG A 22 22.67 -6.67 -5.38
CA ARG A 22 22.63 -6.64 -6.84
C ARG A 22 21.47 -5.78 -7.34
N LEU A 23 21.70 -4.96 -8.36
CA LEU A 23 20.63 -4.27 -9.08
C LEU A 23 19.83 -5.31 -9.88
N ILE A 24 18.52 -5.29 -9.71
CA ILE A 24 17.59 -6.15 -10.45
C ILE A 24 17.03 -5.35 -11.63
N GLU A 25 17.36 -5.77 -12.83
CA GLU A 25 16.89 -5.14 -14.07
C GLU A 25 15.56 -5.72 -14.53
N ASP A 26 15.33 -7.01 -14.28
CA ASP A 26 14.10 -7.71 -14.62
C ASP A 26 13.56 -8.49 -13.41
N PHE A 27 12.40 -8.04 -12.91
CA PHE A 27 11.75 -8.62 -11.74
C PHE A 27 11.21 -10.03 -11.97
N GLU A 28 10.87 -10.35 -13.22
CA GLU A 28 10.31 -11.66 -13.57
C GLU A 28 11.39 -12.73 -13.69
N SER A 29 12.64 -12.34 -13.91
CA SER A 29 13.77 -13.26 -13.97
C SER A 29 14.43 -13.52 -12.60
N GLU A 30 14.15 -12.72 -11.59
CA GLU A 30 14.66 -12.93 -10.22
C GLU A 30 13.71 -13.83 -9.42
N PRO A 31 14.11 -15.09 -9.10
CA PRO A 31 13.18 -16.06 -8.50
C PRO A 31 12.53 -15.60 -7.19
N ALA A 32 13.25 -14.83 -6.37
CA ALA A 32 12.73 -14.30 -5.12
C ALA A 32 11.62 -13.27 -5.31
N LEU A 33 11.58 -12.59 -6.47
CA LEU A 33 10.60 -11.58 -6.82
C LEU A 33 9.52 -12.11 -7.75
N ALA A 34 9.85 -13.03 -8.63
CA ALA A 34 8.95 -13.56 -9.66
C ALA A 34 7.69 -14.22 -9.08
N VAL A 35 7.86 -15.03 -8.02
CA VAL A 35 6.73 -15.73 -7.38
C VAL A 35 5.74 -14.76 -6.74
N PRO A 36 6.15 -13.84 -5.83
CA PRO A 36 5.22 -12.86 -5.28
C PRO A 36 4.65 -11.90 -6.33
N LEU A 37 5.44 -11.52 -7.34
CA LEU A 37 4.97 -10.69 -8.44
C LEU A 37 3.85 -11.36 -9.22
N GLN A 38 3.99 -12.66 -9.53
CA GLN A 38 2.95 -13.44 -10.22
C GLN A 38 1.70 -13.55 -9.35
N ALA A 39 1.84 -13.86 -8.05
CA ALA A 39 0.70 -13.98 -7.15
C ALA A 39 -0.12 -12.67 -7.06
N ILE A 40 0.56 -11.52 -7.07
CA ILE A 40 -0.11 -10.21 -7.09
C ILE A 40 -0.80 -9.98 -8.45
N ALA A 41 -0.15 -10.33 -9.56
CA ALA A 41 -0.73 -10.20 -10.89
C ALA A 41 -1.99 -11.07 -11.04
N ASP A 42 -1.96 -12.31 -10.55
CA ASP A 42 -3.13 -13.21 -10.52
C ASP A 42 -4.27 -12.61 -9.67
N GLY A 43 -3.94 -11.94 -8.56
CA GLY A 43 -4.90 -11.22 -7.73
C GLY A 43 -5.57 -10.06 -8.47
N TYR A 44 -4.85 -9.35 -9.33
CA TYR A 44 -5.44 -8.34 -10.21
C TYR A 44 -6.40 -8.96 -11.21
N ASP A 45 -5.98 -10.01 -11.91
CA ASP A 45 -6.81 -10.69 -12.92
C ASP A 45 -8.06 -11.30 -12.31
N LYS A 46 -7.97 -11.87 -11.10
CA LYS A 46 -9.11 -12.47 -10.37
C LYS A 46 -10.27 -11.50 -10.16
N TYR A 47 -9.98 -10.23 -9.91
CA TYR A 47 -11.00 -9.22 -9.59
C TYR A 47 -11.20 -8.19 -10.69
N TYR A 48 -10.56 -8.37 -11.84
CA TYR A 48 -10.65 -7.46 -12.96
C TYR A 48 -12.08 -7.32 -13.49
N SER A 49 -12.46 -6.09 -13.78
CA SER A 49 -13.65 -5.76 -14.55
C SER A 49 -13.31 -4.73 -15.62
N ALA A 50 -13.80 -4.97 -16.83
CA ALA A 50 -13.66 -4.05 -17.96
C ALA A 50 -14.69 -2.91 -17.94
N GLU A 51 -15.68 -2.95 -17.03
CA GLU A 51 -16.73 -1.94 -16.95
C GLU A 51 -16.14 -0.56 -16.61
N PRO A 52 -16.54 0.50 -17.34
CA PRO A 52 -16.09 1.85 -17.06
C PRO A 52 -16.39 2.28 -15.62
N GLY A 53 -15.39 2.76 -14.92
CA GLY A 53 -15.53 3.19 -13.52
C GLY A 53 -15.60 2.07 -12.49
N ALA A 54 -15.44 0.81 -12.89
CA ALA A 54 -15.34 -0.30 -11.97
C ALA A 54 -14.18 -0.10 -10.99
N VAL A 55 -14.42 -0.44 -9.72
CA VAL A 55 -13.41 -0.50 -8.68
C VAL A 55 -13.41 -1.89 -8.05
N ASN A 56 -12.28 -2.30 -7.50
CA ASN A 56 -12.20 -3.59 -6.83
C ASN A 56 -13.23 -3.64 -5.67
N PRO A 57 -14.22 -4.54 -5.71
CA PRO A 57 -15.30 -4.59 -4.72
C PRO A 57 -14.80 -4.83 -3.30
N LEU A 58 -13.62 -5.46 -3.15
CA LEU A 58 -13.01 -5.71 -1.85
C LEU A 58 -12.43 -4.46 -1.21
N THR A 59 -12.25 -3.38 -1.96
CA THR A 59 -11.80 -2.09 -1.41
C THR A 59 -12.96 -1.20 -0.94
N ILE A 60 -14.22 -1.61 -1.16
CA ILE A 60 -15.40 -0.85 -0.73
C ILE A 60 -15.72 -1.17 0.73
N ALA A 61 -15.97 -0.16 1.56
CA ALA A 61 -16.36 -0.36 2.94
C ALA A 61 -17.72 -1.07 3.04
N PRO A 62 -17.89 -2.13 3.85
CA PRO A 62 -19.21 -2.71 4.13
C PRO A 62 -20.07 -1.70 4.88
N ARG A 63 -21.34 -1.64 4.54
CA ARG A 63 -22.31 -0.69 5.11
C ARG A 63 -23.27 -1.33 6.11
N SER A 64 -23.22 -2.65 6.24
CA SER A 64 -24.06 -3.41 7.16
C SER A 64 -23.33 -4.62 7.73
N PRO A 65 -23.78 -5.16 8.88
CA PRO A 65 -23.28 -6.42 9.41
C PRO A 65 -23.47 -7.60 8.46
N GLY A 66 -24.50 -7.57 7.60
CA GLY A 66 -24.72 -8.56 6.55
C GLY A 66 -23.59 -8.54 5.52
N GLU A 67 -23.36 -7.37 4.89
CA GLU A 67 -22.28 -7.18 3.92
C GLU A 67 -20.89 -7.54 4.49
N LEU A 68 -20.67 -7.29 5.79
CA LEU A 68 -19.40 -7.68 6.44
C LEU A 68 -19.29 -9.21 6.54
N ARG A 69 -20.36 -9.91 6.91
CA ARG A 69 -20.36 -11.38 6.97
C ARG A 69 -20.16 -12.01 5.60
N ASP A 70 -20.81 -11.45 4.57
CA ASP A 70 -20.69 -11.95 3.20
C ASP A 70 -19.28 -11.82 2.63
N ARG A 71 -18.47 -10.93 3.20
CA ARG A 71 -17.04 -10.77 2.85
C ARG A 71 -16.11 -11.77 3.49
N ILE A 72 -16.47 -12.38 4.61
CA ILE A 72 -15.58 -13.29 5.34
C ILE A 72 -15.00 -14.37 4.44
N PRO A 73 -15.78 -15.11 3.64
CA PRO A 73 -15.25 -16.11 2.72
C PRO A 73 -14.27 -15.53 1.68
N VAL A 74 -14.58 -14.34 1.20
CA VAL A 74 -13.79 -13.68 0.14
C VAL A 74 -12.46 -13.16 0.68
N ILE A 75 -12.44 -12.66 1.92
CA ILE A 75 -11.23 -12.16 2.60
C ILE A 75 -10.20 -13.29 2.76
N THR A 76 -10.63 -14.51 3.01
CA THR A 76 -9.72 -15.66 3.15
C THR A 76 -9.03 -16.07 1.86
N GLU A 77 -9.55 -15.62 0.72
CA GLU A 77 -9.00 -15.91 -0.60
C GLU A 77 -8.24 -14.72 -1.23
N MET A 78 -8.16 -13.59 -0.52
CA MET A 78 -7.41 -12.43 -1.00
C MET A 78 -5.91 -12.71 -1.04
N ASP A 79 -5.23 -12.16 -2.05
CA ASP A 79 -3.79 -12.01 -1.97
C ASP A 79 -3.39 -11.04 -0.85
N LEU A 80 -2.15 -11.21 -0.34
CA LEU A 80 -1.67 -10.44 0.80
C LEU A 80 -1.71 -8.93 0.56
N LEU A 81 -1.34 -8.46 -0.63
CA LEU A 81 -1.32 -7.03 -0.92
C LEU A 81 -2.72 -6.42 -1.03
N LEU A 82 -3.68 -7.17 -1.57
CA LEU A 82 -5.07 -6.72 -1.58
C LEU A 82 -5.64 -6.63 -0.18
N ASN A 83 -5.30 -7.59 0.70
CA ASN A 83 -5.71 -7.57 2.10
C ASN A 83 -5.13 -6.34 2.83
N VAL A 84 -3.83 -6.08 2.70
CA VAL A 84 -3.18 -4.89 3.28
C VAL A 84 -3.79 -3.60 2.70
N THR A 85 -4.04 -3.56 1.40
CA THR A 85 -4.71 -2.42 0.75
C THR A 85 -6.10 -2.16 1.34
N TYR A 86 -6.91 -3.22 1.50
CA TYR A 86 -8.22 -3.11 2.14
C TYR A 86 -8.10 -2.55 3.56
N GLN A 87 -7.20 -3.10 4.38
CA GLN A 87 -7.00 -2.64 5.76
C GLN A 87 -6.57 -1.17 5.80
N SER A 88 -5.61 -0.78 4.98
CA SER A 88 -5.13 0.61 4.90
C SER A 88 -6.23 1.59 4.51
N LEU A 89 -7.02 1.26 3.48
CA LEU A 89 -8.13 2.11 3.05
C LEU A 89 -9.23 2.21 4.11
N MET A 90 -9.57 1.09 4.79
CA MET A 90 -10.55 1.10 5.88
C MET A 90 -10.05 1.91 7.08
N THR A 91 -8.78 1.78 7.43
CA THR A 91 -8.17 2.57 8.51
C THR A 91 -8.23 4.06 8.21
N LEU A 92 -7.93 4.47 6.98
CA LEU A 92 -8.05 5.87 6.57
C LEU A 92 -9.48 6.39 6.66
N LEU A 93 -10.48 5.61 6.27
CA LEU A 93 -11.89 6.01 6.40
C LEU A 93 -12.33 6.11 7.87
N VAL A 94 -11.88 5.19 8.72
CA VAL A 94 -12.14 5.27 10.17
C VAL A 94 -11.45 6.49 10.77
N ALA A 95 -10.21 6.77 10.38
CA ALA A 95 -9.50 7.97 10.80
C ALA A 95 -10.22 9.25 10.38
N ALA A 96 -10.71 9.31 9.13
CA ALA A 96 -11.52 10.44 8.66
C ALA A 96 -12.76 10.68 9.54
N GLY A 97 -13.49 9.60 9.89
CA GLY A 97 -14.62 9.69 10.79
C GLY A 97 -14.26 10.20 12.19
N ARG A 98 -13.11 9.77 12.71
CA ARG A 98 -12.64 10.21 14.02
C ARG A 98 -12.10 11.65 14.06
N LEU A 99 -11.64 12.15 12.93
CA LEU A 99 -11.16 13.54 12.80
C LEU A 99 -12.29 14.56 12.67
N ALA A 100 -13.55 14.10 12.46
CA ALA A 100 -14.67 15.00 12.21
C ALA A 100 -14.85 16.09 13.28
N ASP A 101 -14.63 15.75 14.55
CA ASP A 101 -14.81 16.66 15.68
C ASP A 101 -13.52 17.42 16.07
N HIS A 102 -12.36 17.07 15.51
CA HIS A 102 -11.07 17.59 15.97
C HIS A 102 -10.26 18.29 14.89
N ALA A 103 -10.31 17.79 13.66
CA ALA A 103 -9.53 18.27 12.52
C ALA A 103 -10.24 17.97 11.19
N PRO A 104 -11.45 18.52 10.96
CA PRO A 104 -12.29 18.21 9.80
C PRO A 104 -11.64 18.60 8.46
N GLU A 105 -10.68 19.52 8.47
CA GLU A 105 -9.95 19.94 7.27
C GLU A 105 -9.12 18.84 6.61
N PHE A 106 -8.82 17.75 7.33
CA PHE A 106 -8.11 16.59 6.74
C PHE A 106 -9.02 15.60 6.05
N ILE A 107 -10.33 15.61 6.36
CA ILE A 107 -11.29 14.64 5.78
C ILE A 107 -11.31 14.67 4.25
N PRO A 108 -11.38 15.83 3.57
CA PRO A 108 -11.38 15.86 2.12
C PRO A 108 -10.12 15.27 1.48
N ARG A 109 -8.96 15.43 2.13
CA ARG A 109 -7.69 14.86 1.64
C ARG A 109 -7.68 13.34 1.76
N ILE A 110 -8.16 12.81 2.88
CA ILE A 110 -8.23 11.37 3.12
C ILE A 110 -9.21 10.72 2.15
N THR A 111 -10.41 11.27 2.00
CA THR A 111 -11.43 10.72 1.11
C THR A 111 -11.00 10.78 -0.35
N ALA A 112 -10.41 11.89 -0.79
CA ALA A 112 -9.88 12.02 -2.15
C ALA A 112 -8.77 10.99 -2.44
N TYR A 113 -7.88 10.74 -1.48
CA TYR A 113 -6.85 9.71 -1.61
C TYR A 113 -7.45 8.30 -1.72
N VAL A 114 -8.43 7.97 -0.86
CA VAL A 114 -9.10 6.66 -0.88
C VAL A 114 -9.81 6.43 -2.21
N GLU A 115 -10.50 7.43 -2.74
CA GLU A 115 -11.18 7.36 -4.03
C GLU A 115 -10.19 7.24 -5.20
N ASP A 116 -9.10 7.99 -5.17
CA ASP A 116 -8.04 7.89 -6.18
C ASP A 116 -7.37 6.51 -6.16
N ALA A 117 -7.06 5.99 -4.97
CA ALA A 117 -6.48 4.67 -4.81
C ALA A 117 -7.37 3.56 -5.39
N ARG A 118 -8.69 3.65 -5.13
CA ARG A 118 -9.68 2.72 -5.70
C ARG A 118 -9.78 2.82 -7.21
N ARG A 119 -9.88 4.04 -7.72
CA ARG A 119 -10.03 4.30 -9.15
C ARG A 119 -8.81 3.83 -9.95
N ARG A 120 -7.62 4.03 -9.40
CA ARG A 120 -6.35 3.60 -10.00
C ARG A 120 -6.01 2.14 -9.71
N ASP A 121 -6.81 1.48 -8.89
CA ASP A 121 -6.61 0.08 -8.47
C ASP A 121 -5.19 -0.17 -7.93
N ILE A 122 -4.67 0.78 -7.12
CA ILE A 122 -3.33 0.65 -6.55
C ILE A 122 -3.31 -0.36 -5.41
N ARG A 123 -2.17 -1.02 -5.23
CA ARG A 123 -1.89 -1.85 -4.06
C ARG A 123 -1.05 -1.07 -3.06
N ILE A 124 -1.42 -1.16 -1.79
CA ILE A 124 -0.75 -0.49 -0.68
C ILE A 124 0.06 -1.53 0.08
N THR A 125 1.31 -1.20 0.36
CA THR A 125 2.19 -1.99 1.22
C THR A 125 2.47 -1.22 2.49
N GLU A 126 2.36 -1.87 3.63
CA GLU A 126 2.70 -1.30 4.93
C GLU A 126 4.07 -1.83 5.38
N CYS A 127 5.04 -0.93 5.51
CA CYS A 127 6.35 -1.25 6.08
C CYS A 127 6.30 -1.02 7.59
N ILE A 128 5.87 -2.04 8.35
CA ILE A 128 5.58 -1.94 9.78
C ILE A 128 6.84 -1.92 10.64
N THR A 129 7.93 -2.50 10.15
CA THR A 129 9.17 -2.62 10.93
C THR A 129 10.17 -1.54 10.56
N ASP A 130 10.61 -0.81 11.58
CA ASP A 130 11.77 0.08 11.47
C ASP A 130 13.09 -0.70 11.36
N ALA A 131 14.15 -0.01 10.95
CA ALA A 131 15.50 -0.53 11.08
C ALA A 131 15.77 -0.92 12.53
N LYS A 132 16.48 -2.04 12.73
CA LYS A 132 16.82 -2.54 14.06
C LYS A 132 18.01 -1.78 14.63
N GLY A 133 17.73 -0.65 15.28
CA GLY A 133 18.69 0.06 16.11
C GLY A 133 18.70 -0.45 17.55
N ASP A 134 19.27 0.33 18.45
CA ASP A 134 19.18 0.08 19.89
C ASP A 134 17.74 0.39 20.39
N ARG A 135 16.99 -0.65 20.70
CA ARG A 135 15.58 -0.55 21.11
C ARG A 135 15.39 0.05 22.50
N SER A 136 16.47 0.20 23.30
CA SER A 136 16.43 0.92 24.57
C SER A 136 16.41 2.43 24.40
N LEU A 137 16.73 2.93 23.21
CA LEU A 137 16.83 4.34 22.88
C LEU A 137 15.68 4.80 21.99
N ALA A 138 15.22 6.02 22.24
CA ALA A 138 14.27 6.68 21.32
C ALA A 138 14.90 6.87 19.92
N PRO A 139 14.10 6.96 18.84
CA PRO A 139 14.60 7.14 17.47
C PRO A 139 15.61 8.30 17.33
N ALA A 140 15.35 9.43 17.96
CA ALA A 140 16.24 10.60 17.91
C ALA A 140 17.56 10.43 18.71
N LYS A 141 17.70 9.36 19.48
CA LYS A 141 18.90 9.09 20.31
C LYS A 141 19.75 7.93 19.78
N GLN A 142 19.41 7.41 18.62
CA GLN A 142 20.20 6.35 17.98
C GLN A 142 21.60 6.89 17.60
N SER A 143 22.61 6.02 17.64
CA SER A 143 23.97 6.36 17.18
C SER A 143 24.01 6.68 15.68
N ASP A 144 23.13 6.04 14.89
CA ASP A 144 22.91 6.38 13.49
C ASP A 144 21.62 7.23 13.39
N PRO A 145 21.73 8.53 13.10
CA PRO A 145 20.57 9.41 12.96
C PRO A 145 19.68 9.04 11.78
N ASP A 146 20.17 8.19 10.86
CA ASP A 146 19.46 7.73 9.67
C ASP A 146 18.78 6.36 9.88
N ALA A 147 18.86 5.78 11.07
CA ALA A 147 18.34 4.45 11.35
C ALA A 147 16.83 4.31 11.18
N TYR A 148 16.07 5.38 11.46
CA TYR A 148 14.61 5.39 11.41
C TYR A 148 14.05 6.27 10.29
N VAL A 149 12.80 6.03 9.94
CA VAL A 149 12.07 6.85 8.96
C VAL A 149 12.03 8.30 9.44
N ARG A 150 12.46 9.23 8.60
CA ARG A 150 12.44 10.66 8.89
C ARG A 150 12.11 11.51 7.68
N VAL A 151 11.60 12.69 7.92
CA VAL A 151 11.41 13.71 6.89
C VAL A 151 12.75 14.40 6.64
N VAL A 152 13.27 14.30 5.42
CA VAL A 152 14.53 14.92 4.99
C VAL A 152 14.30 16.16 4.13
N GLY A 153 13.09 16.42 3.71
CA GLY A 153 12.73 17.61 2.94
C GLY A 153 11.22 17.83 2.92
N ARG A 154 10.83 19.08 2.72
CA ARG A 154 9.44 19.48 2.52
C ARG A 154 9.33 20.18 1.19
N ARG A 155 8.28 19.87 0.44
CA ARG A 155 7.94 20.44 -0.86
C ARG A 155 6.49 20.91 -0.86
N PRO A 156 6.08 21.78 -1.80
CA PRO A 156 4.69 22.21 -1.89
C PRO A 156 3.70 21.07 -2.12
N ASP A 157 4.15 19.99 -2.77
CA ASP A 157 3.37 18.80 -3.11
C ASP A 157 3.51 17.64 -2.12
N GLY A 158 4.36 17.77 -1.07
CA GLY A 158 4.53 16.72 -0.09
C GLY A 158 5.79 16.79 0.75
N ALA A 159 6.11 15.67 1.38
CA ALA A 159 7.32 15.48 2.17
C ALA A 159 8.23 14.44 1.53
N VAL A 160 9.53 14.71 1.54
CA VAL A 160 10.55 13.71 1.19
C VAL A 160 10.92 12.97 2.45
N ILE A 161 10.70 11.67 2.47
CA ILE A 161 11.08 10.80 3.58
C ILE A 161 12.28 9.94 3.21
N ARG A 162 13.08 9.61 4.18
CA ARG A 162 14.18 8.65 4.08
C ARG A 162 14.03 7.60 5.16
N ALA A 163 14.27 6.36 4.81
CA ALA A 163 14.32 5.24 5.72
C ALA A 163 15.50 4.36 5.37
N THR A 164 16.15 3.80 6.38
CA THR A 164 17.06 2.67 6.20
C THR A 164 16.39 1.46 6.81
N THR A 165 16.11 0.46 5.99
CA THR A 165 15.69 -0.87 6.45
C THR A 165 16.86 -1.82 6.26
N ARG A 166 17.23 -2.56 7.30
CA ARG A 166 18.25 -3.61 7.25
C ARG A 166 17.60 -4.96 7.46
#